data_8eb52c289608367cb2a49d959b3eaa66
#
_entry.id   8eb52c289608367cb2a49d959b3eaa66
#
_cell.length_a   1.000
_cell.length_b   1.000
_cell.length_c   1.000
_cell.angle_alpha   90.00
_cell.angle_beta   90.00
_cell.angle_gamma   90.00
#
_symmetry.space_group_name_H-M   'P 1'
#
loop_
_entity.id
_entity.type
_entity.pdbx_description
1 polymer ?
#
loop_
_entity_poly.entity_id
_entity_poly.type
_entity_poly.pdbx_seq_one_letter_code
_entity_poly.pdbx_strand_id
1 'polypeptide(L)'
;MMKMKIQENKQIEVSRFSGLSGYRDISHFTTTRHGGVSTGTYASMNPGVYTEDDPGFIRKNLELLSNAVGISLENMVIPHQTHEDRVLAIDASFLSLNDKERKLRLEGVDALVTNVPDV
;
A
#
# COMPACT_ATOMS: atom_id res chain seq x y z
N MET A 1 4.44 -13.16 14.05
CA MET A 1 3.61 -12.36 13.17
C MET A 1 2.25 -13.03 13.03
N MET A 2 1.20 -12.25 13.15
CA MET A 2 -0.17 -12.75 13.11
C MET A 2 -0.74 -12.58 11.70
N LYS A 3 -1.38 -13.62 11.17
CA LYS A 3 -2.08 -13.54 9.88
C LYS A 3 -3.55 -13.23 10.10
N MET A 4 -4.09 -12.30 9.35
CA MET A 4 -5.51 -11.98 9.34
C MET A 4 -6.08 -12.22 7.95
N LYS A 5 -7.14 -13.03 7.87
CA LYS A 5 -7.92 -13.20 6.63
C LYS A 5 -9.14 -12.29 6.69
N ILE A 6 -9.25 -11.40 5.73
CA ILE A 6 -10.41 -10.54 5.59
C ILE A 6 -11.31 -11.17 4.54
N GLN A 7 -12.50 -11.58 4.99
CA GLN A 7 -13.50 -12.21 4.13
C GLN A 7 -14.32 -11.16 3.40
N GLU A 8 -14.06 -10.98 2.12
CA GLU A 8 -15.10 -10.56 1.18
C GLU A 8 -14.74 -11.14 -0.18
N ASN A 9 -15.52 -12.09 -0.66
CA ASN A 9 -15.54 -12.69 -2.00
C ASN A 9 -14.19 -13.12 -2.64
N LYS A 10 -13.07 -12.59 -2.22
CA LYS A 10 -11.70 -13.03 -2.47
C LYS A 10 -10.87 -12.64 -1.25
N GLN A 11 -10.33 -13.62 -0.60
CA GLN A 11 -9.60 -13.48 0.65
C GLN A 11 -8.28 -12.75 0.44
N ILE A 12 -8.24 -11.46 0.76
CA ILE A 12 -6.97 -10.76 0.93
C ILE A 12 -6.36 -11.23 2.25
N GLU A 13 -5.13 -11.67 2.18
CA GLU A 13 -4.37 -12.07 3.35
C GLU A 13 -3.32 -11.02 3.67
N VAL A 14 -3.34 -10.51 4.89
CA VAL A 14 -2.33 -9.61 5.42
C VAL A 14 -1.68 -10.20 6.65
N SER A 15 -0.44 -9.83 6.89
CA SER A 15 0.30 -10.20 8.10
C SER A 15 0.44 -8.97 9.00
N ARG A 16 0.37 -9.19 10.31
CA ARG A 16 0.51 -8.13 11.31
C ARG A 16 1.54 -8.54 12.35
N PHE A 17 2.23 -7.55 12.92
CA PHE A 17 3.13 -7.77 14.04
C PHE A 17 2.34 -7.83 15.34
N SER A 18 2.47 -8.94 16.08
CA SER A 18 1.76 -9.12 17.34
C SER A 18 2.08 -8.05 18.38
N GLY A 19 3.33 -7.56 18.39
CA GLY A 19 3.76 -6.48 19.29
C GLY A 19 3.08 -5.14 19.04
N LEU A 20 2.57 -4.90 17.83
CA LEU A 20 1.84 -3.68 17.47
C LEU A 20 0.32 -3.84 17.55
N SER A 21 -0.18 -5.06 17.51
CA SER A 21 -1.63 -5.33 17.45
C SER A 21 -2.39 -4.95 18.71
N GLY A 22 -1.70 -4.76 19.84
CA GLY A 22 -2.29 -4.30 21.09
C GLY A 22 -2.57 -2.79 21.14
N TYR A 23 -2.06 -2.02 20.19
CA TYR A 23 -2.22 -0.56 20.15
C TYR A 23 -3.37 -0.20 19.20
N ARG A 24 -4.45 0.37 19.76
CA ARG A 24 -5.68 0.66 18.99
C ARG A 24 -5.52 1.79 17.98
N ASP A 25 -4.63 2.72 18.23
CA ASP A 25 -4.36 3.91 17.39
C ASP A 25 -3.35 3.63 16.29
N ILE A 26 -2.80 2.42 16.23
CA ILE A 26 -1.83 2.02 15.20
C ILE A 26 -2.47 0.98 14.31
N SER A 27 -2.58 1.30 13.02
CA SER A 27 -2.89 0.32 11.98
C SER A 27 -1.61 -0.06 11.26
N HIS A 28 -1.38 -1.34 11.11
CA HIS A 28 -0.19 -1.85 10.42
C HIS A 28 -0.50 -3.16 9.74
N PHE A 29 0.13 -3.42 8.63
CA PHE A 29 0.03 -4.70 7.92
C PHE A 29 1.14 -4.83 6.90
N THR A 30 1.40 -6.05 6.49
CA THR A 30 2.18 -6.40 5.31
C THR A 30 1.33 -7.28 4.42
N THR A 31 1.26 -6.97 3.14
CA THR A 31 0.54 -7.79 2.18
C THR A 31 1.23 -9.14 1.98
N THR A 32 0.46 -10.14 1.60
CA THR A 32 0.97 -11.41 1.09
C THR A 32 0.64 -11.53 -0.39
N ARG A 33 1.10 -12.59 -1.03
CA ARG A 33 0.79 -12.82 -2.45
C ARG A 33 -0.65 -13.29 -2.71
N HIS A 34 -1.46 -13.48 -1.68
CA HIS A 34 -2.79 -14.07 -1.80
C HIS A 34 -3.90 -13.02 -1.86
N GLY A 35 -4.94 -13.32 -2.65
CA GLY A 35 -6.20 -12.58 -2.64
C GLY A 35 -6.38 -11.54 -3.76
N GLY A 36 -5.39 -11.37 -4.63
CA GLY A 36 -5.48 -10.44 -5.74
C GLY A 36 -5.94 -11.07 -7.06
N VAL A 37 -5.83 -10.30 -8.14
CA VAL A 37 -6.28 -10.70 -9.48
C VAL A 37 -5.13 -10.95 -10.47
N SER A 38 -3.91 -10.65 -10.10
CA SER A 38 -2.75 -10.87 -10.97
C SER A 38 -2.49 -12.35 -11.22
N THR A 39 -1.88 -12.65 -12.35
CA THR A 39 -1.59 -14.01 -12.80
C THR A 39 -0.09 -14.20 -13.07
N GLY A 40 0.34 -15.43 -13.30
CA GLY A 40 1.73 -15.73 -13.61
C GLY A 40 2.67 -15.39 -12.47
N THR A 41 3.76 -14.72 -12.81
CA THR A 41 4.82 -14.34 -11.85
C THR A 41 4.30 -13.45 -10.72
N TYR A 42 3.31 -12.61 -10.99
CA TYR A 42 2.75 -11.67 -10.03
C TYR A 42 1.52 -12.20 -9.26
N ALA A 43 1.18 -13.48 -9.44
CA ALA A 43 0.01 -14.06 -8.81
C ALA A 43 0.14 -14.09 -7.28
N SER A 44 -0.88 -13.62 -6.60
CA SER A 44 -2.10 -12.99 -7.11
C SER A 44 -2.26 -11.55 -6.65
N MET A 45 -1.87 -11.20 -5.43
CA MET A 45 -1.91 -9.86 -4.89
C MET A 45 -0.61 -9.13 -5.21
N ASN A 46 -0.64 -8.26 -6.19
CA ASN A 46 0.48 -7.38 -6.50
C ASN A 46 0.04 -5.92 -6.46
N PRO A 47 0.35 -5.18 -5.39
CA PRO A 47 0.08 -3.75 -5.31
C PRO A 47 1.24 -2.90 -5.85
N GLY A 48 2.27 -3.52 -6.42
CA GLY A 48 3.50 -2.86 -6.85
C GLY A 48 3.32 -2.07 -8.13
N VAL A 49 3.10 -0.76 -8.01
CA VAL A 49 2.82 0.15 -9.14
C VAL A 49 4.00 0.32 -10.09
N TYR A 50 5.19 -0.08 -9.70
CA TYR A 50 6.41 0.00 -10.50
C TYR A 50 6.87 -1.37 -11.03
N THR A 51 6.03 -2.38 -10.97
CA THR A 51 6.29 -3.69 -11.58
C THR A 51 5.81 -3.71 -13.03
N GLU A 52 6.22 -4.74 -13.78
CA GLU A 52 5.82 -4.92 -15.18
C GLU A 52 4.47 -5.64 -15.33
N ASP A 53 3.71 -5.78 -14.25
CA ASP A 53 2.38 -6.36 -14.29
C ASP A 53 1.39 -5.48 -15.05
N ASP A 54 0.28 -6.05 -15.48
CA ASP A 54 -0.81 -5.31 -16.12
C ASP A 54 -1.30 -4.18 -15.21
N PRO A 55 -1.28 -2.92 -15.66
CA PRO A 55 -1.73 -1.79 -14.84
C PRO A 55 -3.16 -1.92 -14.32
N GLY A 56 -4.04 -2.55 -15.10
CA GLY A 56 -5.42 -2.81 -14.67
C GLY A 56 -5.49 -3.80 -13.51
N PHE A 57 -4.64 -4.80 -13.51
CA PHE A 57 -4.53 -5.75 -12.39
C PHE A 57 -3.98 -5.08 -11.14
N ILE A 58 -2.93 -4.27 -11.29
CA ILE A 58 -2.35 -3.51 -10.17
C ILE A 58 -3.41 -2.62 -9.54
N ARG A 59 -4.15 -1.86 -10.35
CA ARG A 59 -5.21 -1.00 -9.87
C ARG A 59 -6.30 -1.78 -9.14
N LYS A 60 -6.73 -2.90 -9.68
CA LYS A 60 -7.74 -3.76 -9.04
C LYS A 60 -7.24 -4.31 -7.71
N ASN A 61 -5.97 -4.73 -7.66
CA ASN A 61 -5.35 -5.19 -6.42
C ASN A 61 -5.32 -4.08 -5.35
N LEU A 62 -4.99 -2.85 -5.74
CA LEU A 62 -5.02 -1.71 -4.83
C LEU A 62 -6.43 -1.39 -4.34
N GLU A 63 -7.43 -1.48 -5.19
CA GLU A 63 -8.83 -1.30 -4.78
C GLU A 63 -9.27 -2.36 -3.76
N LEU A 64 -8.92 -3.62 -4.01
CA LEU A 64 -9.22 -4.71 -3.08
C LEU A 64 -8.53 -4.51 -1.74
N LEU A 65 -7.26 -4.11 -1.77
CA LEU A 65 -6.49 -3.83 -0.55
C LEU A 65 -7.08 -2.63 0.21
N SER A 66 -7.37 -1.54 -0.47
CA SER A 66 -8.00 -0.35 0.09
C SER A 66 -9.28 -0.69 0.85
N ASN A 67 -10.17 -1.47 0.23
CA ASN A 67 -11.40 -1.91 0.87
C ASN A 67 -11.14 -2.82 2.09
N ALA A 68 -10.15 -3.67 1.99
CA ALA A 68 -9.83 -4.62 3.07
C ALA A 68 -9.25 -3.94 4.31
N VAL A 69 -8.40 -2.93 4.13
CA VAL A 69 -7.73 -2.25 5.25
C VAL A 69 -8.38 -0.94 5.67
N GLY A 70 -9.37 -0.48 4.92
CA GLY A 70 -10.13 0.73 5.26
C GLY A 70 -9.39 2.04 5.00
N ILE A 71 -8.41 2.05 4.10
CA ILE A 71 -7.67 3.25 3.69
C ILE A 71 -8.05 3.57 2.25
N SER A 72 -8.47 4.80 1.97
CA SER A 72 -8.83 5.20 0.60
C SER A 72 -7.61 5.18 -0.31
N LEU A 73 -7.84 4.90 -1.61
CA LEU A 73 -6.76 4.83 -2.60
C LEU A 73 -5.91 6.11 -2.66
N GLU A 74 -6.53 7.26 -2.56
CA GLU A 74 -5.85 8.56 -2.58
C GLU A 74 -4.95 8.81 -1.37
N ASN A 75 -5.16 8.08 -0.29
CA ASN A 75 -4.34 8.11 0.92
C ASN A 75 -3.32 6.96 0.99
N MET A 76 -3.31 6.07 0.01
CA MET A 76 -2.31 5.03 -0.14
C MET A 76 -1.13 5.57 -0.96
N VAL A 77 -0.11 6.04 -0.28
CA VAL A 77 1.07 6.65 -0.91
C VAL A 77 2.17 5.62 -1.05
N ILE A 78 2.62 5.39 -2.27
CA ILE A 78 3.64 4.38 -2.60
C ILE A 78 4.81 5.08 -3.31
N PRO A 79 6.01 5.09 -2.72
CA PRO A 79 7.17 5.73 -3.34
C PRO A 79 7.80 4.83 -4.39
N HIS A 80 8.55 5.44 -5.31
CA HIS A 80 9.42 4.70 -6.21
C HIS A 80 10.80 4.56 -5.60
N GLN A 81 11.02 3.47 -4.91
CA GLN A 81 12.26 3.17 -4.21
C GLN A 81 13.41 2.91 -5.19
N THR A 82 14.55 3.51 -4.91
CA THR A 82 15.80 3.29 -5.66
C THR A 82 16.91 2.74 -4.80
N HIS A 83 16.58 2.36 -3.57
CA HIS A 83 17.50 1.74 -2.59
C HIS A 83 18.64 2.66 -2.15
N GLU A 84 18.29 3.93 -1.91
CA GLU A 84 19.18 4.93 -1.34
C GLU A 84 18.72 5.29 0.09
N ASP A 85 18.72 6.57 0.46
CA ASP A 85 18.44 7.00 1.84
C ASP A 85 17.44 8.17 1.94
N ARG A 86 16.70 8.44 0.87
CA ARG A 86 15.78 9.58 0.86
C ARG A 86 14.48 9.26 1.57
N VAL A 87 14.12 10.11 2.53
CA VAL A 87 12.86 10.05 3.27
C VAL A 87 12.01 11.26 2.91
N LEU A 88 10.72 11.05 2.65
CA LEU A 88 9.76 12.12 2.36
C LEU A 88 8.69 12.15 3.44
N ALA A 89 8.44 13.32 4.00
CA ALA A 89 7.29 13.54 4.87
C ALA A 89 6.03 13.83 4.05
N ILE A 90 4.98 13.08 4.32
CA ILE A 90 3.68 13.26 3.68
C ILE A 90 2.81 14.13 4.57
N ASP A 91 2.45 15.30 4.10
CA ASP A 91 1.62 16.28 4.79
C ASP A 91 0.35 16.62 3.99
N ALA A 92 -0.47 17.51 4.51
CA ALA A 92 -1.67 17.95 3.83
C ALA A 92 -1.38 18.60 2.47
N SER A 93 -0.25 19.30 2.33
CA SER A 93 0.16 19.89 1.06
C SER A 93 0.44 18.83 0.01
N PHE A 94 1.14 17.75 0.38
CA PHE A 94 1.37 16.63 -0.52
C PHE A 94 0.03 16.00 -0.96
N LEU A 95 -0.88 15.78 -0.03
CA LEU A 95 -2.17 15.14 -0.31
C LEU A 95 -3.07 15.98 -1.22
N SER A 96 -2.83 17.29 -1.32
CA SER A 96 -3.54 18.17 -2.24
C SER A 96 -3.00 18.15 -3.67
N LEU A 97 -1.83 17.53 -3.90
CA LEU A 97 -1.23 17.44 -5.23
C LEU A 97 -2.01 16.48 -6.13
N ASN A 98 -1.98 16.72 -7.43
CA ASN A 98 -2.51 15.77 -8.41
C ASN A 98 -1.56 14.57 -8.59
N ASP A 99 -2.03 13.54 -9.29
CA ASP A 99 -1.28 12.28 -9.46
C ASP A 99 0.09 12.49 -10.11
N LYS A 100 0.18 13.38 -11.10
CA LYS A 100 1.43 13.69 -11.79
C LYS A 100 2.45 14.34 -10.86
N GLU A 101 2.01 15.30 -10.05
CA GLU A 101 2.87 16.00 -9.09
C GLU A 101 3.30 15.07 -7.95
N ARG A 102 2.40 14.22 -7.44
CA ARG A 102 2.73 13.20 -6.45
C ARG A 102 3.81 12.26 -6.99
N LYS A 103 3.65 11.77 -8.20
CA LYS A 103 4.60 10.85 -8.83
C LYS A 103 6.00 11.45 -8.94
N LEU A 104 6.10 12.73 -9.29
CA LEU A 104 7.39 13.43 -9.34
C LEU A 104 8.04 13.53 -7.96
N ARG A 105 7.26 13.81 -6.91
CA ARG A 105 7.76 13.92 -5.54
C ARG A 105 8.20 12.58 -4.95
N LEU A 106 7.60 11.49 -5.39
CA LEU A 106 7.85 10.13 -4.90
C LEU A 106 9.01 9.43 -5.60
N GLU A 107 9.55 9.99 -6.67
CA GLU A 107 10.66 9.39 -7.40
C GLU A 107 11.93 9.37 -6.55
N GLY A 108 12.53 8.17 -6.40
CA GLY A 108 13.76 7.99 -5.64
C GLY A 108 13.60 8.08 -4.13
N VAL A 109 12.38 8.00 -3.63
CA VAL A 109 12.09 8.03 -2.19
C VAL A 109 12.02 6.60 -1.66
N ASP A 110 12.80 6.28 -0.63
CA ASP A 110 12.89 4.94 -0.08
C ASP A 110 12.06 4.73 1.18
N ALA A 111 11.68 5.80 1.86
CA ALA A 111 10.82 5.73 3.02
C ALA A 111 9.89 6.93 3.10
N LEU A 112 8.74 6.74 3.73
CA LEU A 112 7.75 7.79 3.97
C LEU A 112 7.49 7.90 5.46
N VAL A 113 7.18 9.09 5.90
CA VAL A 113 6.73 9.39 7.27
C VAL A 113 5.58 10.37 7.21
N THR A 114 4.59 10.19 8.08
CA THR A 114 3.45 11.10 8.16
C THR A 114 2.92 11.18 9.59
N ASN A 115 2.35 12.33 9.93
CA ASN A 115 1.52 12.51 11.11
C ASN A 115 0.06 12.83 10.75
N VAL A 116 -0.30 12.68 9.48
CA VAL A 116 -1.68 12.85 9.02
C VAL A 116 -2.44 11.54 9.27
N PRO A 117 -3.55 11.58 10.02
CA PRO A 117 -4.36 10.37 10.24
C PRO A 117 -4.91 9.78 8.95
N ASP A 118 -5.06 8.47 8.93
CA ASP A 118 -5.69 7.71 7.83
C ASP A 118 -4.94 7.76 6.48
N VAL A 119 -3.63 7.94 6.54
CA VAL A 119 -2.73 7.93 5.38
C VAL A 119 -1.76 6.77 5.47
#